data_86238ef60e0c1f529df67468ea7cca2f
#
_entry.id   86238ef60e0c1f529df67468ea7cca2f
#
_cell.length_a   1.000
_cell.length_b   1.000
_cell.length_c   1.000
_cell.angle_alpha   90.00
_cell.angle_beta   90.00
_cell.angle_gamma   90.00
#
_symmetry.space_group_name_H-M   'P 1'
#
loop_
_entity.id
_entity.type
_entity.pdbx_description
1 polymer ?
#
loop_
_entity_poly.entity_id
_entity_poly.type
_entity_poly.pdbx_seq_one_letter_code
_entity_poly.pdbx_strand_id
1 'polypeptide(L)'
;MAPHSDFIGEIGLDFSRQGMSSKTIQERLFEEVLSTIRDRPRFITLHSRGAEGAVLECLRRHGIKAAVFHWFSGSIKVLEDVFAEGHFVSINPAMIASASGQRVVEKSPKDRILVESDGPFTKVQNQVCSPPKVALVYQYL
;
A
#
# COMPACT_ATOMS: atom_id res chain seq x y z
N MET A 1 -6.71 -1.62 20.46
CA MET A 1 -6.99 -2.35 19.19
C MET A 1 -8.21 -3.23 19.39
N ALA A 2 -9.19 -3.21 18.47
CA ALA A 2 -10.35 -4.08 18.55
C ALA A 2 -9.91 -5.55 18.44
N PRO A 3 -10.14 -6.40 19.44
CA PRO A 3 -9.64 -7.78 19.46
C PRO A 3 -10.28 -8.69 18.39
N HIS A 4 -11.27 -8.18 17.67
CA HIS A 4 -12.11 -8.96 16.76
C HIS A 4 -12.08 -8.49 15.28
N SER A 5 -11.20 -7.56 14.90
CA SER A 5 -11.11 -7.15 13.50
C SER A 5 -10.10 -8.02 12.75
N ASP A 6 -10.52 -8.59 11.62
CA ASP A 6 -9.67 -9.30 10.67
C ASP A 6 -9.00 -8.33 9.67
N PHE A 7 -9.35 -7.05 9.72
CA PHE A 7 -8.85 -6.00 8.86
C PHE A 7 -8.10 -4.96 9.68
N ILE A 8 -6.90 -4.62 9.27
CA ILE A 8 -6.07 -3.58 9.88
C ILE A 8 -5.60 -2.64 8.78
N GLY A 9 -5.77 -1.38 9.00
CA GLY A 9 -5.32 -0.34 8.07
C GLY A 9 -6.02 0.98 8.30
N GLU A 10 -5.43 1.98 7.81
CA GLU A 10 -4.14 2.02 7.13
C GLU A 10 -3.04 2.21 8.17
N ILE A 11 -1.96 1.40 8.12
CA ILE A 11 -0.77 1.52 8.99
C ILE A 11 0.48 1.58 8.10
N GLY A 12 1.60 2.11 8.60
CA GLY A 12 2.83 2.11 7.81
C GLY A 12 3.74 3.30 8.06
N LEU A 13 4.51 3.69 7.03
CA LEU A 13 5.55 4.70 7.08
C LEU A 13 5.36 5.73 5.96
N ASP A 14 5.55 7.01 6.29
CA ASP A 14 5.61 8.11 5.33
C ASP A 14 6.98 8.82 5.43
N PHE A 15 7.83 8.61 4.42
CA PHE A 15 9.12 9.28 4.30
C PHE A 15 9.09 10.40 3.25
N SER A 16 7.89 10.89 2.91
CA SER A 16 7.77 12.14 2.17
C SER A 16 8.37 13.31 2.94
N ARG A 17 8.55 14.43 2.27
CA ARG A 17 9.06 15.66 2.90
C ARG A 17 8.29 16.05 4.17
N GLN A 18 6.99 15.78 4.22
CA GLN A 18 6.15 16.11 5.38
C GLN A 18 6.30 15.08 6.50
N GLY A 19 6.36 13.79 6.17
CA GLY A 19 6.48 12.69 7.14
C GLY A 19 7.87 12.53 7.75
N MET A 20 8.92 12.98 7.05
CA MET A 20 10.32 12.74 7.43
C MET A 20 10.69 13.28 8.82
N SER A 21 10.05 14.35 9.29
CA SER A 21 10.30 14.92 10.62
C SER A 21 9.94 13.97 11.78
N SER A 22 9.05 13.02 11.55
CA SER A 22 8.60 12.02 12.53
C SER A 22 9.11 10.60 12.25
N LYS A 23 10.05 10.43 11.34
CA LYS A 23 10.54 9.13 10.85
C LYS A 23 10.82 8.14 12.00
N THR A 24 11.64 8.49 12.97
CA THR A 24 12.03 7.61 14.09
C THR A 24 10.82 7.16 14.92
N ILE A 25 9.84 8.05 15.10
CA ILE A 25 8.61 7.73 15.84
C ILE A 25 7.74 6.79 15.02
N GLN A 26 7.60 7.06 13.72
CA GLN A 26 6.85 6.20 12.80
C GLN A 26 7.43 4.77 12.78
N GLU A 27 8.75 4.64 12.60
CA GLU A 27 9.43 3.35 12.58
C GLU A 27 9.18 2.56 13.87
N ARG A 28 9.36 3.20 15.03
CA ARG A 28 9.11 2.55 16.33
C ARG A 28 7.66 2.10 16.49
N LEU A 29 6.70 2.97 16.19
CA LEU A 29 5.28 2.65 16.33
C LEU A 29 4.85 1.56 15.33
N PHE A 30 5.37 1.59 14.12
CA PHE A 30 5.08 0.57 13.11
C PHE A 30 5.58 -0.80 13.55
N GLU A 31 6.82 -0.90 14.05
CA GLU A 31 7.37 -2.12 14.63
C GLU A 31 6.51 -2.65 15.80
N GLU A 32 6.07 -1.77 16.69
CA GLU A 32 5.21 -2.14 17.82
C GLU A 32 3.86 -2.69 17.37
N VAL A 33 3.24 -2.05 16.37
CA VAL A 33 1.99 -2.53 15.78
C VAL A 33 2.20 -3.91 15.15
N LEU A 34 3.22 -4.08 14.30
CA LEU A 34 3.51 -5.35 13.64
C LEU A 34 3.77 -6.48 14.64
N SER A 35 4.52 -6.21 15.72
CA SER A 35 4.78 -7.20 16.77
C SER A 35 3.51 -7.66 17.46
N THR A 36 2.52 -6.78 17.58
CA THR A 36 1.24 -7.08 18.24
C THR A 36 0.30 -7.94 17.36
N ILE A 37 0.42 -7.80 16.03
CA ILE A 37 -0.53 -8.44 15.09
C ILE A 37 0.02 -9.68 14.39
N ARG A 38 1.33 -9.94 14.46
CA ARG A 38 2.01 -11.00 13.71
C ARG A 38 1.49 -12.42 13.95
N ASP A 39 0.98 -12.69 15.16
CA ASP A 39 0.57 -14.04 15.57
C ASP A 39 -0.85 -14.41 15.10
N ARG A 40 -1.51 -13.51 14.36
CA ARG A 40 -2.85 -13.75 13.82
C ARG A 40 -2.91 -13.33 12.36
N PRO A 41 -3.34 -14.19 11.43
CA PRO A 41 -3.58 -13.81 10.05
C PRO A 41 -4.59 -12.67 9.98
N ARG A 42 -4.24 -11.59 9.30
CA ARG A 42 -5.10 -10.42 9.12
C ARG A 42 -4.89 -9.82 7.74
N PHE A 43 -5.91 -9.20 7.21
CA PHE A 43 -5.78 -8.38 6.02
C PHE A 43 -5.23 -7.00 6.43
N ILE A 44 -4.07 -6.63 5.91
CA ILE A 44 -3.38 -5.41 6.30
C ILE A 44 -3.21 -4.51 5.09
N THR A 45 -3.66 -3.25 5.19
CA THR A 45 -3.36 -2.21 4.21
C THR A 45 -2.28 -1.28 4.72
N LEU A 46 -1.32 -0.94 3.85
CA LEU A 46 -0.07 -0.31 4.22
C LEU A 46 0.13 1.03 3.51
N HIS A 47 0.36 2.08 4.27
CA HIS A 47 0.95 3.31 3.78
C HIS A 47 2.46 3.16 3.67
N SER A 48 3.04 3.53 2.51
CA SER A 48 4.47 3.31 2.29
C SER A 48 5.16 4.42 1.49
N ARG A 49 4.59 5.60 1.45
CA ARG A 49 5.06 6.71 0.61
C ARG A 49 6.53 7.07 0.85
N GLY A 50 7.40 6.76 -0.15
CA GLY A 50 8.85 6.93 -0.07
C GLY A 50 9.53 6.01 0.95
N ALA A 51 8.82 5.01 1.47
CA ALA A 51 9.26 4.08 2.51
C ALA A 51 9.01 2.60 2.13
N GLU A 52 8.68 2.32 0.88
CA GLU A 52 8.21 1.00 0.42
C GLU A 52 9.20 -0.12 0.80
N GLY A 53 10.50 0.11 0.60
CA GLY A 53 11.54 -0.85 0.99
C GLY A 53 11.65 -1.03 2.52
N ALA A 54 11.50 0.05 3.29
CA ALA A 54 11.53 -0.01 4.75
C ALA A 54 10.32 -0.75 5.31
N VAL A 55 9.13 -0.49 4.75
CA VAL A 55 7.90 -1.22 5.09
C VAL A 55 8.05 -2.71 4.79
N LEU A 56 8.54 -3.07 3.59
CA LEU A 56 8.76 -4.47 3.22
C LEU A 56 9.74 -5.17 4.18
N GLU A 57 10.82 -4.50 4.56
CA GLU A 57 11.79 -5.06 5.51
C GLU A 57 11.17 -5.28 6.91
N CYS A 58 10.32 -4.36 7.37
CA CYS A 58 9.58 -4.55 8.62
C CYS A 58 8.64 -5.77 8.55
N LEU A 59 7.88 -5.91 7.44
CA LEU A 59 7.01 -7.08 7.26
C LEU A 59 7.80 -8.39 7.28
N ARG A 60 8.97 -8.42 6.63
CA ARG A 60 9.87 -9.57 6.59
C ARG A 60 10.34 -9.97 7.99
N ARG A 61 10.80 -9.00 8.80
CA ARG A 61 11.25 -9.25 10.19
C ARG A 61 10.14 -9.82 11.07
N HIS A 62 8.89 -9.40 10.85
CA HIS A 62 7.74 -9.89 11.63
C HIS A 62 7.04 -11.11 11.01
N GLY A 63 7.52 -11.63 9.87
CA GLY A 63 6.92 -12.77 9.18
C GLY A 63 5.52 -12.53 8.63
N ILE A 64 5.14 -11.26 8.41
CA ILE A 64 3.82 -10.89 7.91
C ILE A 64 3.75 -11.15 6.42
N LYS A 65 2.66 -11.79 5.98
CA LYS A 65 2.37 -12.13 4.59
C LYS A 65 1.03 -11.54 4.15
N ALA A 66 0.80 -11.51 2.85
CA ALA A 66 -0.46 -11.10 2.23
C ALA A 66 -0.95 -9.68 2.59
N ALA A 67 -0.03 -8.76 2.88
CA ALA A 67 -0.35 -7.35 3.08
C ALA A 67 -0.51 -6.61 1.74
N VAL A 68 -1.27 -5.52 1.73
CA VAL A 68 -1.53 -4.68 0.55
C VAL A 68 -0.76 -3.37 0.69
N PHE A 69 0.15 -3.12 -0.23
CA PHE A 69 0.80 -1.82 -0.39
C PHE A 69 -0.18 -0.88 -1.10
N HIS A 70 -0.81 -0.02 -0.32
CA HIS A 70 -1.74 0.99 -0.82
C HIS A 70 -0.99 2.03 -1.66
N TRP A 71 -1.56 2.38 -2.83
CA TRP A 71 -1.00 3.38 -3.74
C TRP A 71 0.54 3.27 -3.89
N PHE A 72 1.02 2.09 -4.29
CA PHE A 72 2.44 1.83 -4.40
C PHE A 72 3.13 2.84 -5.33
N SER A 73 4.19 3.48 -4.83
CA SER A 73 4.95 4.51 -5.56
C SER A 73 6.46 4.26 -5.61
N GLY A 74 6.89 3.10 -5.14
CA GLY A 74 8.30 2.70 -5.09
C GLY A 74 8.90 2.31 -6.43
N SER A 75 10.16 1.88 -6.41
CA SER A 75 10.86 1.39 -7.60
C SER A 75 10.32 0.04 -8.05
N ILE A 76 10.49 -0.27 -9.34
CA ILE A 76 10.10 -1.59 -9.90
C ILE A 76 10.83 -2.74 -9.20
N LYS A 77 12.09 -2.55 -8.79
CA LYS A 77 12.81 -3.55 -8.02
C LYS A 77 12.11 -3.89 -6.70
N VAL A 78 11.69 -2.87 -5.94
CA VAL A 78 10.96 -3.08 -4.69
C VAL A 78 9.58 -3.71 -4.96
N LEU A 79 8.91 -3.35 -6.07
CA LEU A 79 7.66 -3.95 -6.49
C LEU A 79 7.81 -5.47 -6.73
N GLU A 80 8.87 -5.87 -7.42
CA GLU A 80 9.20 -7.29 -7.67
C GLU A 80 9.43 -8.03 -6.33
N ASP A 81 10.17 -7.42 -5.41
CA ASP A 81 10.41 -7.98 -4.07
C ASP A 81 9.08 -8.11 -3.27
N VAL A 82 8.18 -7.12 -3.37
CA VAL A 82 6.82 -7.14 -2.76
C VAL A 82 6.03 -8.38 -3.22
N PHE A 83 6.03 -8.65 -4.53
CA PHE A 83 5.34 -9.82 -5.08
C PHE A 83 6.03 -11.14 -4.74
N ALA A 84 7.36 -11.18 -4.78
CA ALA A 84 8.14 -12.37 -4.41
C ALA A 84 7.87 -12.82 -2.98
N GLU A 85 7.53 -11.88 -2.08
CA GLU A 85 7.18 -12.18 -0.69
C GLU A 85 5.69 -12.46 -0.46
N GLY A 86 4.88 -12.44 -1.53
CA GLY A 86 3.47 -12.81 -1.48
C GLY A 86 2.53 -11.67 -1.09
N HIS A 87 2.97 -10.42 -1.18
CA HIS A 87 2.16 -9.25 -0.93
C HIS A 87 1.38 -8.81 -2.19
N PHE A 88 0.55 -7.79 -2.02
CA PHE A 88 -0.34 -7.22 -3.02
C PHE A 88 -0.09 -5.71 -3.15
N VAL A 89 -0.60 -5.13 -4.22
CA VAL A 89 -0.69 -3.67 -4.39
C VAL A 89 -2.12 -3.26 -4.66
N SER A 90 -2.52 -2.06 -4.27
CA SER A 90 -3.76 -1.47 -4.73
C SER A 90 -3.51 -0.37 -5.75
N ILE A 91 -4.37 -0.32 -6.76
CA ILE A 91 -4.30 0.60 -7.89
C ILE A 91 -5.50 1.53 -7.85
N ASN A 92 -5.25 2.82 -7.95
CA ASN A 92 -6.28 3.85 -8.00
C ASN A 92 -6.27 4.60 -9.35
N PRO A 93 -7.31 5.40 -9.63
CA PRO A 93 -7.40 6.14 -10.88
C PRO A 93 -6.25 7.13 -11.15
N ALA A 94 -5.59 7.67 -10.13
CA ALA A 94 -4.44 8.56 -10.31
C ALA A 94 -3.22 7.79 -10.85
N MET A 95 -3.06 6.52 -10.46
CA MET A 95 -1.97 5.68 -10.95
C MET A 95 -2.11 5.39 -12.45
N ILE A 96 -3.29 5.01 -12.92
CA ILE A 96 -3.51 4.74 -14.34
C ILE A 96 -3.42 6.01 -15.21
N ALA A 97 -3.53 7.19 -14.62
CA ALA A 97 -3.35 8.47 -15.30
C ALA A 97 -1.89 8.95 -15.37
N SER A 98 -0.95 8.27 -14.69
CA SER A 98 0.46 8.66 -14.64
C SER A 98 1.37 7.61 -15.25
N ALA A 99 2.44 8.03 -15.94
CA ALA A 99 3.40 7.11 -16.55
C ALA A 99 4.11 6.18 -15.52
N SER A 100 4.35 6.68 -14.30
CA SER A 100 4.93 5.87 -13.22
C SER A 100 3.94 4.82 -12.72
N GLY A 101 2.69 5.20 -12.50
CA GLY A 101 1.65 4.27 -12.06
C GLY A 101 1.29 3.23 -13.12
N GLN A 102 1.24 3.62 -14.41
CA GLN A 102 1.06 2.68 -15.52
C GLN A 102 2.14 1.61 -15.53
N ARG A 103 3.41 1.99 -15.30
CA ARG A 103 4.52 1.02 -15.19
C ARG A 103 4.35 0.06 -14.02
N VAL A 104 3.84 0.54 -12.88
CA VAL A 104 3.51 -0.34 -11.74
C VAL A 104 2.46 -1.36 -12.17
N VAL A 105 1.37 -0.91 -12.82
CA VAL A 105 0.31 -1.80 -13.32
C VAL A 105 0.86 -2.84 -14.31
N GLU A 106 1.63 -2.41 -15.30
CA GLU A 106 2.24 -3.29 -16.32
C GLU A 106 3.14 -4.39 -15.72
N LYS A 107 3.81 -4.08 -14.62
CA LYS A 107 4.73 -5.01 -13.94
C LYS A 107 4.05 -5.85 -12.84
N SER A 108 2.79 -5.59 -12.55
CA SER A 108 2.04 -6.29 -11.51
C SER A 108 1.30 -7.50 -12.06
N PRO A 109 1.47 -8.69 -11.47
CA PRO A 109 0.61 -9.84 -11.78
C PRO A 109 -0.85 -9.50 -11.46
N LYS A 110 -1.78 -9.86 -12.37
CA LYS A 110 -3.20 -9.50 -12.23
C LYS A 110 -3.85 -10.05 -10.96
N ASP A 111 -3.41 -11.21 -10.50
CA ASP A 111 -3.85 -11.86 -9.26
C ASP A 111 -3.26 -11.23 -7.99
N ARG A 112 -2.41 -10.21 -8.13
CA ARG A 112 -1.78 -9.46 -7.04
C ARG A 112 -2.23 -8.00 -6.98
N ILE A 113 -3.22 -7.63 -7.79
CA ILE A 113 -3.77 -6.27 -7.84
C ILE A 113 -5.12 -6.23 -7.12
N LEU A 114 -5.28 -5.26 -6.24
CA LEU A 114 -6.56 -4.79 -5.75
C LEU A 114 -6.87 -3.41 -6.35
N VAL A 115 -8.11 -2.98 -6.25
CA VAL A 115 -8.55 -1.68 -6.79
C VAL A 115 -9.11 -0.82 -5.67
N GLU A 116 -8.77 0.45 -5.69
CA GLU A 116 -9.20 1.41 -4.68
C GLU A 116 -9.57 2.76 -5.30
N SER A 117 -10.35 3.57 -4.58
CA SER A 117 -10.65 4.95 -4.98
C SER A 117 -9.65 5.95 -4.42
N ASP A 118 -9.18 5.69 -3.23
CA ASP A 118 -8.37 6.59 -2.40
C ASP A 118 -8.94 8.03 -2.30
N GLY A 119 -10.25 8.14 -2.32
CA GLY A 119 -10.92 9.42 -2.06
C GLY A 119 -10.91 9.78 -0.57
N PRO A 120 -10.66 11.04 -0.22
CA PRO A 120 -10.67 12.24 -1.07
C PRO A 120 -9.30 12.63 -1.65
N PHE A 121 -8.25 11.83 -1.47
CA PHE A 121 -6.87 12.18 -1.86
C PHE A 121 -6.63 12.09 -3.37
N THR A 122 -7.38 11.26 -4.07
CA THR A 122 -7.35 11.16 -5.53
C THR A 122 -8.45 12.00 -6.19
N LYS A 123 -8.18 12.46 -7.40
CA LYS A 123 -9.15 13.18 -8.25
C LYS A 123 -9.21 12.55 -9.64
N VAL A 124 -10.41 12.50 -10.20
CA VAL A 124 -10.67 12.16 -11.59
C VAL A 124 -11.42 13.32 -12.22
N GLN A 125 -10.87 13.91 -13.30
CA GLN A 125 -11.45 15.09 -13.96
C GLN A 125 -11.73 16.27 -12.99
N ASN A 126 -10.79 16.56 -12.09
CA ASN A 126 -10.88 17.57 -11.03
C ASN A 126 -11.95 17.32 -9.95
N GLN A 127 -12.64 16.19 -9.98
CA GLN A 127 -13.58 15.79 -8.94
C GLN A 127 -12.94 14.74 -8.01
N VAL A 128 -13.27 14.83 -6.73
CA VAL A 128 -12.85 13.79 -5.75
C VAL A 128 -13.26 12.40 -6.24
N CYS A 129 -12.33 11.48 -6.17
CA CYS A 129 -12.61 10.10 -6.54
C CYS A 129 -13.55 9.47 -5.50
N SER A 130 -14.59 8.81 -5.99
CA SER A 130 -15.55 8.05 -5.19
C SER A 130 -15.50 6.57 -5.58
N PRO A 131 -15.98 5.65 -4.73
CA PRO A 131 -15.94 4.22 -5.02
C PRO A 131 -16.44 3.81 -6.42
N PRO A 132 -17.52 4.35 -6.97
CA PRO A 132 -17.95 4.02 -8.33
C PRO A 132 -16.91 4.32 -9.43
N LYS A 133 -16.02 5.31 -9.21
CA LYS A 133 -14.98 5.68 -10.18
C LYS A 133 -13.84 4.66 -10.30
N VAL A 134 -13.77 3.66 -9.42
CA VAL A 134 -12.81 2.56 -9.54
C VAL A 134 -13.07 1.72 -10.80
N ALA A 135 -14.26 1.80 -11.39
CA ALA A 135 -14.57 1.17 -12.68
C ALA A 135 -13.56 1.56 -13.78
N LEU A 136 -12.98 2.77 -13.72
CA LEU A 136 -11.93 3.21 -14.65
C LEU A 136 -10.67 2.34 -14.54
N VAL A 137 -10.32 1.89 -13.34
CA VAL A 137 -9.17 1.00 -13.14
C VAL A 137 -9.45 -0.38 -13.72
N TYR A 138 -10.65 -0.93 -13.49
CA TYR A 138 -11.05 -2.21 -14.08
C TYR A 138 -11.07 -2.19 -15.60
N GLN A 139 -11.45 -1.08 -16.21
CA GLN A 139 -11.42 -0.92 -17.67
C GLN A 139 -10.00 -0.84 -18.24
N TYR A 140 -9.05 -0.40 -17.41
CA TYR A 140 -7.63 -0.28 -17.77
C TYR A 140 -6.90 -1.64 -17.66
N LEU A 141 -7.24 -2.49 -16.67
CA LEU A 141 -6.64 -3.81 -16.40
C LEU A 141 -7.06 -4.88 -17.40
#